data_e6b311c035b11512947bc63358ad6ecb
#
_entry.id   e6b311c035b11512947bc63358ad6ecb
#
_cell.length_a   1.000
_cell.length_b   1.000
_cell.length_c   1.000
_cell.angle_alpha   90.00
_cell.angle_beta   90.00
_cell.angle_gamma   90.00
#
_symmetry.space_group_name_H-M   'P 1'
#
loop_
_entity.id
_entity.type
_entity.pdbx_description
1 polymer ?
#
loop_
_entity_poly.entity_id
_entity_poly.type
_entity_poly.pdbx_seq_one_letter_code
_entity_poly.pdbx_strand_id
1 'polypeptide(L)'
;MMKERRGGSLLDRATAAQIDSVAAEFVHAGPFFVLNLARGNPIIVETNTLQADEEGEHYRPAAIFRSVDDWATVPPGKQVDVAPPTAAAIRDRLLGVLFSQAADILDRGIGSEADLDLGCRIALGFKRGPLELLREVGEAEATRILDRFVRERPGMPMPKRPLAEYQRYLRHVLVDDVDGVKVITLRRPEAMNALHDEMTDEILAVIRRHEGDDAVAGFVITGYGTRAFCAGLRADEASTSK
;
A
#
# COMPACT_ATOMS: atom_id res chain seq x y z
N MET A 1 20.15 33.05 30.10
CA MET A 1 19.41 31.84 30.50
C MET A 1 18.84 31.21 29.26
N MET A 2 19.63 30.35 28.59
CA MET A 2 19.24 29.67 27.33
C MET A 2 18.32 28.51 27.70
N LYS A 3 17.05 28.58 27.24
CA LYS A 3 16.14 27.44 27.28
C LYS A 3 16.68 26.35 26.37
N GLU A 4 17.13 25.23 26.92
CA GLU A 4 17.39 23.99 26.21
C GLU A 4 16.14 23.64 25.40
N ARG A 5 16.24 23.69 24.07
CA ARG A 5 15.25 23.09 23.16
C ARG A 5 15.34 21.60 23.37
N ARG A 6 14.35 20.99 23.99
CA ARG A 6 14.16 19.53 24.01
C ARG A 6 14.35 19.03 22.58
N GLY A 7 15.25 18.09 22.39
CA GLY A 7 15.59 17.53 21.08
C GLY A 7 14.34 16.95 20.42
N GLY A 8 13.90 17.60 19.35
CA GLY A 8 12.83 17.07 18.50
C GLY A 8 13.22 15.73 17.89
N SER A 9 12.24 14.90 17.56
CA SER A 9 12.40 13.64 16.84
C SER A 9 13.23 13.85 15.57
N LEU A 10 13.92 12.83 15.08
CA LEU A 10 14.59 12.86 13.76
C LEU A 10 13.60 13.25 12.65
N LEU A 11 12.34 12.86 12.78
CA LEU A 11 11.27 13.20 11.85
C LEU A 11 10.92 14.69 11.84
N ASP A 12 11.01 15.37 12.98
CA ASP A 12 10.71 16.81 13.08
C ASP A 12 11.75 17.68 12.33
N ARG A 13 12.86 17.07 11.92
CA ARG A 13 13.96 17.72 11.17
C ARG A 13 14.06 17.24 9.74
N ALA A 14 13.27 16.24 9.33
CA ALA A 14 13.28 15.72 7.97
C ALA A 14 12.66 16.75 7.01
N THR A 15 13.32 16.97 5.89
CA THR A 15 12.80 17.84 4.82
C THR A 15 11.86 17.06 3.91
N ALA A 16 10.99 17.77 3.17
CA ALA A 16 10.11 17.17 2.18
C ALA A 16 10.90 16.38 1.12
N ALA A 17 12.04 16.91 0.65
CA ALA A 17 12.93 16.21 -0.28
C ALA A 17 13.51 14.90 0.29
N GLN A 18 13.83 14.84 1.57
CA GLN A 18 14.29 13.62 2.24
C GLN A 18 13.17 12.60 2.37
N ILE A 19 11.96 13.07 2.72
CA ILE A 19 10.79 12.18 2.83
C ILE A 19 10.43 11.60 1.46
N ASP A 20 10.41 12.42 0.41
CA ASP A 20 10.17 11.96 -0.97
C ASP A 20 11.23 10.99 -1.46
N SER A 21 12.51 11.22 -1.09
CA SER A 21 13.62 10.32 -1.44
C SER A 21 13.47 8.94 -0.81
N VAL A 22 13.04 8.85 0.45
CA VAL A 22 12.76 7.56 1.12
C VAL A 22 11.46 6.96 0.59
N ALA A 23 10.42 7.76 0.38
CA ALA A 23 9.14 7.29 -0.18
C ALA A 23 9.31 6.66 -1.58
N ALA A 24 10.36 7.05 -2.33
CA ALA A 24 10.69 6.45 -3.62
C ALA A 24 10.97 4.93 -3.56
N GLU A 25 11.17 4.33 -2.38
CA GLU A 25 11.18 2.87 -2.21
C GLU A 25 9.80 2.26 -2.54
N PHE A 26 8.70 2.96 -2.23
CA PHE A 26 7.33 2.45 -2.24
C PHE A 26 6.49 3.00 -3.39
N VAL A 27 6.74 4.25 -3.81
CA VAL A 27 5.94 4.98 -4.78
C VAL A 27 6.79 5.49 -5.95
N HIS A 28 6.14 5.74 -7.11
CA HIS A 28 6.82 6.29 -8.28
C HIS A 28 7.11 7.80 -8.13
N ALA A 29 6.26 8.52 -7.41
CA ALA A 29 6.43 9.93 -7.11
C ALA A 29 6.24 10.18 -5.61
N GLY A 30 7.12 10.94 -4.98
CA GLY A 30 7.06 11.24 -3.56
C GLY A 30 5.82 12.05 -3.17
N PRO A 31 5.32 11.91 -1.94
CA PRO A 31 4.07 12.53 -1.50
C PRO A 31 4.09 14.07 -1.59
N PHE A 32 5.18 14.71 -1.27
CA PHE A 32 5.29 16.18 -1.34
C PHE A 32 5.43 16.68 -2.77
N PHE A 33 6.08 15.91 -3.64
CA PHE A 33 6.10 16.21 -5.08
C PHE A 33 4.68 16.16 -5.66
N VAL A 34 3.89 15.15 -5.33
CA VAL A 34 2.49 15.03 -5.77
C VAL A 34 1.64 16.17 -5.19
N LEU A 35 1.85 16.55 -3.93
CA LEU A 35 1.16 17.70 -3.32
C LEU A 35 1.41 18.99 -4.07
N ASN A 36 2.64 19.28 -4.49
CA ASN A 36 2.95 20.46 -5.29
C ASN A 36 2.23 20.45 -6.64
N LEU A 37 2.25 19.31 -7.36
CA LEU A 37 1.56 19.15 -8.64
C LEU A 37 0.07 19.43 -8.53
N ALA A 38 -0.54 18.96 -7.46
CA ALA A 38 -1.98 19.10 -7.20
C ALA A 38 -2.36 20.44 -6.55
N ARG A 39 -1.37 21.27 -6.16
CA ARG A 39 -1.59 22.41 -5.23
C ARG A 39 -2.38 21.98 -4.00
N GLY A 40 -1.99 20.82 -3.43
CA GLY A 40 -2.82 20.01 -2.56
C GLY A 40 -2.86 20.44 -1.08
N ASN A 41 -2.01 21.40 -0.63
CA ASN A 41 -2.02 21.80 0.77
C ASN A 41 -3.40 22.24 1.29
N PRO A 42 -4.17 23.10 0.57
CA PRO A 42 -5.52 23.45 0.99
C PRO A 42 -6.46 22.23 1.04
N ILE A 43 -6.33 21.30 0.09
CA ILE A 43 -7.14 20.07 0.03
C ILE A 43 -6.85 19.22 1.27
N ILE A 44 -5.58 18.99 1.61
CA ILE A 44 -5.17 18.24 2.81
C ILE A 44 -5.72 18.90 4.08
N VAL A 45 -5.64 20.24 4.17
CA VAL A 45 -6.16 20.97 5.32
C VAL A 45 -7.66 20.76 5.47
N GLU A 46 -8.41 20.83 4.39
CA GLU A 46 -9.86 20.65 4.41
C GLU A 46 -10.25 19.21 4.70
N THR A 47 -9.75 18.25 3.92
CA THR A 47 -10.12 16.83 4.05
C THR A 47 -9.73 16.25 5.41
N ASN A 48 -8.52 16.52 5.89
CA ASN A 48 -8.09 16.04 7.21
C ASN A 48 -8.79 16.76 8.36
N THR A 49 -9.28 17.98 8.15
CA THR A 49 -10.12 18.67 9.16
C THR A 49 -11.47 17.95 9.26
N LEU A 50 -12.13 17.69 8.14
CA LEU A 50 -13.38 16.93 8.12
C LEU A 50 -13.20 15.53 8.73
N GLN A 51 -12.15 14.83 8.34
CA GLN A 51 -11.85 13.52 8.90
C GLN A 51 -11.59 13.58 10.41
N ALA A 52 -10.90 14.61 10.90
CA ALA A 52 -10.66 14.77 12.33
C ALA A 52 -11.95 15.06 13.11
N ASP A 53 -12.87 15.79 12.53
CA ASP A 53 -14.18 16.09 13.15
C ASP A 53 -15.07 14.85 13.26
N GLU A 54 -14.92 13.89 12.32
CA GLU A 54 -15.71 12.65 12.29
C GLU A 54 -15.01 11.47 13.01
N GLU A 55 -13.69 11.31 12.83
CA GLU A 55 -12.95 10.11 13.22
C GLU A 55 -11.95 10.37 14.37
N GLY A 56 -11.65 11.65 14.70
CA GLY A 56 -10.84 12.02 15.85
C GLY A 56 -9.64 12.91 15.57
N GLU A 57 -9.19 13.62 16.58
CA GLU A 57 -8.15 14.65 16.54
C GLU A 57 -6.79 14.18 16.00
N HIS A 58 -6.52 12.88 16.02
CA HIS A 58 -5.28 12.31 15.48
C HIS A 58 -5.16 12.46 13.96
N TYR A 59 -6.26 12.75 13.24
CA TYR A 59 -6.27 13.09 11.82
C TYR A 59 -6.11 14.59 11.54
N ARG A 60 -6.13 15.46 12.58
CA ARG A 60 -6.02 16.91 12.40
C ARG A 60 -4.76 17.27 11.57
N PRO A 61 -4.90 18.08 10.51
CA PRO A 61 -3.78 18.45 9.66
C PRO A 61 -2.73 19.24 10.43
N ALA A 62 -1.46 18.96 10.18
CA ALA A 62 -0.36 19.69 10.79
C ALA A 62 -0.40 21.17 10.37
N ALA A 63 -0.10 22.07 11.31
CA ALA A 63 -0.15 23.51 11.07
C ALA A 63 0.74 23.98 9.90
N ILE A 64 1.81 23.24 9.60
CA ILE A 64 2.75 23.55 8.52
C ILE A 64 2.07 23.58 7.14
N PHE A 65 1.00 22.81 6.92
CA PHE A 65 0.26 22.83 5.65
C PHE A 65 -0.47 24.16 5.38
N ARG A 66 -0.61 25.03 6.40
CA ARG A 66 -1.18 26.37 6.28
C ARG A 66 -0.13 27.46 6.08
N SER A 67 1.15 27.13 6.28
CA SER A 67 2.27 28.10 6.26
C SER A 67 3.25 27.89 5.11
N VAL A 68 3.04 26.86 4.30
CA VAL A 68 3.90 26.52 3.16
C VAL A 68 3.00 26.40 1.93
N ASP A 69 3.29 27.19 0.91
CA ASP A 69 2.58 27.11 -0.38
C ASP A 69 3.15 25.97 -1.27
N ASP A 70 4.48 25.91 -1.37
CA ASP A 70 5.20 24.91 -2.13
C ASP A 70 6.29 24.24 -1.28
N TRP A 71 6.45 22.95 -1.45
CA TRP A 71 7.46 22.14 -0.76
C TRP A 71 8.75 22.07 -1.60
N ALA A 72 9.89 22.20 -0.94
CA ALA A 72 11.17 21.86 -1.55
C ALA A 72 11.32 20.33 -1.67
N THR A 73 10.96 19.78 -2.82
CA THR A 73 10.89 18.34 -3.10
C THR A 73 11.92 17.90 -4.12
N VAL A 74 11.87 16.62 -4.49
CA VAL A 74 12.62 16.05 -5.60
C VAL A 74 11.69 15.45 -6.65
N PRO A 75 11.96 15.64 -7.96
CA PRO A 75 11.16 15.00 -9.01
C PRO A 75 11.36 13.48 -9.00
N PRO A 76 10.40 12.72 -9.57
CA PRO A 76 10.49 11.27 -9.69
C PRO A 76 11.83 10.81 -10.31
N GLY A 77 12.43 9.78 -9.73
CA GLY A 77 13.74 9.27 -10.14
C GLY A 77 14.95 10.08 -9.66
N LYS A 78 14.74 11.17 -8.91
CA LYS A 78 15.81 11.90 -8.23
C LYS A 78 15.71 11.69 -6.72
N GLN A 79 16.85 11.77 -6.05
CA GLN A 79 16.95 11.59 -4.59
C GLN A 79 17.98 12.57 -4.03
N VAL A 80 17.82 12.91 -2.75
CA VAL A 80 18.85 13.58 -1.94
C VAL A 80 19.43 12.59 -0.94
N ASP A 81 20.63 12.87 -0.46
CA ASP A 81 21.24 12.06 0.59
C ASP A 81 20.45 12.17 1.89
N VAL A 82 20.18 11.02 2.48
CA VAL A 82 19.49 10.90 3.78
C VAL A 82 20.33 10.04 4.69
N ALA A 83 20.72 10.59 5.83
CA ALA A 83 21.49 9.82 6.83
C ALA A 83 20.71 8.56 7.25
N PRO A 84 21.38 7.38 7.37
CA PRO A 84 20.70 6.12 7.63
C PRO A 84 19.71 6.12 8.80
N PRO A 85 20.01 6.73 9.98
CA PRO A 85 19.04 6.80 11.06
C PRO A 85 17.78 7.62 10.71
N THR A 86 17.93 8.68 9.94
CA THR A 86 16.81 9.53 9.47
C THR A 86 16.00 8.78 8.43
N ALA A 87 16.65 8.11 7.48
CA ALA A 87 15.96 7.28 6.47
C ALA A 87 15.13 6.18 7.13
N ALA A 88 15.71 5.45 8.11
CA ALA A 88 14.98 4.43 8.87
C ALA A 88 13.77 5.01 9.61
N ALA A 89 13.92 6.17 10.25
CA ALA A 89 12.81 6.81 10.96
C ALA A 89 11.69 7.26 10.00
N ILE A 90 12.03 7.80 8.83
CA ILE A 90 11.06 8.17 7.79
C ILE A 90 10.36 6.91 7.27
N ARG A 91 11.13 5.87 6.93
CA ARG A 91 10.61 4.59 6.44
C ARG A 91 9.60 3.98 7.41
N ASP A 92 9.97 3.87 8.69
CA ASP A 92 9.09 3.35 9.73
C ASP A 92 7.79 4.16 9.83
N ARG A 93 7.87 5.49 9.75
CA ARG A 93 6.68 6.35 9.81
C ARG A 93 5.78 6.17 8.60
N LEU A 94 6.33 6.10 7.38
CA LEU A 94 5.56 5.89 6.15
C LEU A 94 4.88 4.52 6.15
N LEU A 95 5.62 3.45 6.48
CA LEU A 95 5.05 2.11 6.58
C LEU A 95 4.03 2.00 7.72
N GLY A 96 4.27 2.64 8.86
CA GLY A 96 3.34 2.65 9.98
C GLY A 96 1.99 3.25 9.61
N VAL A 97 1.97 4.40 8.93
CA VAL A 97 0.74 5.00 8.39
C VAL A 97 0.08 4.04 7.40
N LEU A 98 0.87 3.51 6.46
CA LEU A 98 0.36 2.66 5.39
C LEU A 98 -0.30 1.40 5.93
N PHE A 99 0.35 0.69 6.83
CA PHE A 99 -0.17 -0.56 7.43
C PHE A 99 -1.37 -0.30 8.35
N SER A 100 -1.32 0.79 9.14
CA SER A 100 -2.43 1.19 10.01
C SER A 100 -3.70 1.49 9.19
N GLN A 101 -3.58 2.30 8.14
CA GLN A 101 -4.72 2.69 7.30
C GLN A 101 -5.22 1.53 6.43
N ALA A 102 -4.32 0.69 5.89
CA ALA A 102 -4.70 -0.49 5.14
C ALA A 102 -5.52 -1.46 6.00
N ALA A 103 -5.08 -1.73 7.22
CA ALA A 103 -5.80 -2.57 8.15
C ALA A 103 -7.17 -1.99 8.52
N ASP A 104 -7.26 -0.67 8.80
CA ASP A 104 -8.53 -0.02 9.14
C ASP A 104 -9.56 -0.10 8.01
N ILE A 105 -9.15 0.16 6.77
CA ILE A 105 -10.00 0.03 5.57
C ILE A 105 -10.59 -1.39 5.48
N LEU A 106 -9.75 -2.42 5.67
CA LEU A 106 -10.16 -3.81 5.58
C LEU A 106 -11.01 -4.25 6.78
N ASP A 107 -10.68 -3.81 7.99
CA ASP A 107 -11.42 -4.12 9.21
C ASP A 107 -12.80 -3.45 9.25
N ARG A 108 -12.97 -2.37 8.50
CA ARG A 108 -14.25 -1.69 8.27
C ARG A 108 -15.04 -2.28 7.10
N GLY A 109 -14.48 -3.23 6.36
CA GLY A 109 -15.13 -3.87 5.22
C GLY A 109 -15.33 -2.94 4.01
N ILE A 110 -14.46 -1.93 3.84
CA ILE A 110 -14.58 -0.94 2.74
C ILE A 110 -14.13 -1.53 1.39
N GLY A 111 -13.33 -2.59 1.41
CA GLY A 111 -12.86 -3.26 0.21
C GLY A 111 -12.22 -4.60 0.55
N SER A 112 -11.79 -5.31 -0.48
CA SER A 112 -11.01 -6.54 -0.32
C SER A 112 -9.51 -6.26 -0.30
N GLU A 113 -8.74 -7.21 0.22
CA GLU A 113 -7.28 -7.16 0.25
C GLU A 113 -6.71 -6.97 -1.18
N ALA A 114 -7.22 -7.74 -2.13
CA ALA A 114 -6.78 -7.68 -3.52
C ALA A 114 -7.13 -6.35 -4.19
N ASP A 115 -8.30 -5.76 -3.90
CA ASP A 115 -8.70 -4.44 -4.42
C ASP A 115 -7.86 -3.32 -3.85
N LEU A 116 -7.53 -3.39 -2.55
CA LEU A 116 -6.68 -2.39 -1.89
C LEU A 116 -5.29 -2.34 -2.54
N ASP A 117 -4.64 -3.49 -2.69
CA ASP A 117 -3.30 -3.54 -3.29
C ASP A 117 -3.30 -3.10 -4.76
N LEU A 118 -4.26 -3.59 -5.54
CA LEU A 118 -4.38 -3.20 -6.95
C LEU A 118 -4.72 -1.72 -7.10
N GLY A 119 -5.67 -1.21 -6.33
CA GLY A 119 -6.08 0.19 -6.34
C GLY A 119 -4.92 1.14 -6.00
N CYS A 120 -4.13 0.81 -4.98
CA CYS A 120 -2.94 1.59 -4.63
C CYS A 120 -1.90 1.62 -5.76
N ARG A 121 -1.68 0.49 -6.45
CA ARG A 121 -0.74 0.44 -7.58
C ARG A 121 -1.24 1.25 -8.77
N ILE A 122 -2.50 1.08 -9.17
CA ILE A 122 -3.05 1.69 -10.39
C ILE A 122 -3.39 3.17 -10.18
N ALA A 123 -4.05 3.52 -9.07
CA ALA A 123 -4.58 4.86 -8.86
C ALA A 123 -3.62 5.79 -8.11
N LEU A 124 -2.83 5.27 -7.15
CA LEU A 124 -1.98 6.07 -6.28
C LEU A 124 -0.49 5.99 -6.64
N GLY A 125 -0.13 5.24 -7.70
CA GLY A 125 1.25 5.14 -8.17
C GLY A 125 2.19 4.39 -7.22
N PHE A 126 1.66 3.47 -6.42
CA PHE A 126 2.48 2.57 -5.62
C PHE A 126 3.21 1.56 -6.52
N LYS A 127 4.44 1.25 -6.20
CA LYS A 127 5.22 0.19 -6.85
C LYS A 127 4.73 -1.20 -6.45
N ARG A 128 4.27 -1.32 -5.20
CA ARG A 128 3.69 -2.50 -4.56
C ARG A 128 2.56 -2.06 -3.66
N GLY A 129 1.53 -2.89 -3.55
CA GLY A 129 0.40 -2.62 -2.67
C GLY A 129 0.78 -2.65 -1.19
N PRO A 130 -0.03 -2.07 -0.31
CA PRO A 130 0.23 -2.06 1.13
C PRO A 130 0.44 -3.44 1.75
N LEU A 131 -0.34 -4.44 1.31
CA LEU A 131 -0.25 -5.80 1.84
C LEU A 131 0.91 -6.58 1.22
N GLU A 132 1.30 -6.27 -0.03
CA GLU A 132 2.54 -6.77 -0.63
C GLU A 132 3.75 -6.27 0.17
N LEU A 133 3.78 -4.99 0.52
CA LEU A 133 4.82 -4.40 1.38
C LEU A 133 4.83 -5.00 2.78
N LEU A 134 3.65 -5.26 3.36
CA LEU A 134 3.52 -5.93 4.65
C LEU A 134 4.17 -7.32 4.62
N ARG A 135 3.95 -8.08 3.55
CA ARG A 135 4.54 -9.42 3.34
C ARG A 135 6.06 -9.36 3.21
N GLU A 136 6.59 -8.41 2.42
CA GLU A 136 8.03 -8.23 2.25
C GLU A 136 8.75 -7.85 3.54
N VAL A 137 8.16 -6.93 4.29
CA VAL A 137 8.70 -6.47 5.58
C VAL A 137 8.70 -7.62 6.59
N GLY A 138 7.72 -8.49 6.52
CA GLY A 138 7.53 -9.60 7.44
C GLY A 138 6.80 -9.21 8.71
N GLU A 139 6.11 -10.17 9.33
CA GLU A 139 5.19 -9.94 10.45
C GLU A 139 5.87 -9.31 11.68
N ALA A 140 7.06 -9.80 12.04
CA ALA A 140 7.78 -9.31 13.22
C ALA A 140 8.19 -7.84 13.09
N GLU A 141 8.72 -7.46 11.93
CA GLU A 141 9.14 -6.09 11.67
C GLU A 141 7.94 -5.16 11.47
N ALA A 142 6.89 -5.62 10.81
CA ALA A 142 5.64 -4.86 10.66
C ALA A 142 4.99 -4.58 12.03
N THR A 143 4.98 -5.56 12.93
CA THR A 143 4.52 -5.38 14.31
C THR A 143 5.35 -4.32 15.04
N ARG A 144 6.68 -4.39 14.96
CA ARG A 144 7.58 -3.38 15.54
C ARG A 144 7.27 -1.97 15.02
N ILE A 145 7.06 -1.85 13.70
CA ILE A 145 6.73 -0.57 13.04
C ILE A 145 5.39 -0.03 13.54
N LEU A 146 4.35 -0.86 13.57
CA LEU A 146 3.02 -0.47 14.03
C LEU A 146 3.01 -0.07 15.51
N ASP A 147 3.68 -0.83 16.36
CA ASP A 147 3.81 -0.50 17.79
C ASP A 147 4.51 0.84 18.01
N ARG A 148 5.56 1.11 17.24
CA ARG A 148 6.23 2.40 17.26
C ARG A 148 5.30 3.51 16.77
N PHE A 149 4.61 3.28 15.64
CA PHE A 149 3.72 4.26 15.03
C PHE A 149 2.60 4.70 15.98
N VAL A 150 1.93 3.76 16.64
CA VAL A 150 0.84 4.06 17.58
C VAL A 150 1.34 4.79 18.83
N ARG A 151 2.53 4.45 19.33
CA ARG A 151 3.14 5.23 20.45
C ARG A 151 3.44 6.68 20.06
N GLU A 152 3.87 6.91 18.82
CA GLU A 152 4.17 8.25 18.31
C GLU A 152 2.92 9.01 17.84
N ARG A 153 1.85 8.29 17.50
CA ARG A 153 0.57 8.81 17.00
C ARG A 153 -0.61 8.15 17.72
N PRO A 154 -0.83 8.47 19.00
CA PRO A 154 -1.96 7.91 19.76
C PRO A 154 -3.29 8.21 19.07
N GLY A 155 -4.19 7.24 19.08
CA GLY A 155 -5.51 7.33 18.44
C GLY A 155 -5.57 6.77 17.01
N MET A 156 -4.43 6.63 16.33
CA MET A 156 -4.43 5.99 15.02
C MET A 156 -4.89 4.53 15.10
N PRO A 157 -5.64 4.04 14.10
CA PRO A 157 -6.17 2.68 14.12
C PRO A 157 -5.06 1.62 14.15
N MET A 158 -5.35 0.51 14.81
CA MET A 158 -4.51 -0.67 14.83
C MET A 158 -5.23 -1.86 14.19
N PRO A 159 -4.49 -2.79 13.58
CA PRO A 159 -5.08 -4.03 13.07
C PRO A 159 -5.91 -4.74 14.14
N LYS A 160 -7.15 -5.14 13.80
CA LYS A 160 -8.07 -5.86 14.70
C LYS A 160 -7.90 -7.37 14.64
N ARG A 161 -7.15 -7.87 13.68
CA ARG A 161 -6.84 -9.30 13.48
C ARG A 161 -5.33 -9.49 13.31
N PRO A 162 -4.80 -10.71 13.45
CA PRO A 162 -3.39 -11.01 13.23
C PRO A 162 -2.91 -10.56 11.84
N LEU A 163 -1.70 -10.01 11.74
CA LEU A 163 -1.17 -9.49 10.47
C LEU A 163 -1.13 -10.55 9.36
N ALA A 164 -0.90 -11.82 9.72
CA ALA A 164 -0.93 -12.92 8.76
C ALA A 164 -2.30 -13.12 8.09
N GLU A 165 -3.40 -12.71 8.71
CA GLU A 165 -4.74 -12.85 8.12
C GLU A 165 -4.98 -11.88 6.98
N TYR A 166 -4.42 -10.65 7.05
CA TYR A 166 -4.49 -9.69 5.93
C TYR A 166 -3.72 -10.14 4.69
N GLN A 167 -2.91 -11.20 4.80
CA GLN A 167 -2.09 -11.72 3.70
C GLN A 167 -2.69 -12.98 3.07
N ARG A 168 -3.84 -13.46 3.57
CA ARG A 168 -4.52 -14.69 3.08
C ARG A 168 -5.53 -14.36 2.00
N TYR A 169 -5.06 -13.86 0.86
CA TYR A 169 -5.91 -13.56 -0.28
C TYR A 169 -5.22 -13.93 -1.59
N LEU A 170 -6.04 -14.14 -2.62
CA LEU A 170 -5.56 -14.33 -3.98
C LEU A 170 -5.21 -12.97 -4.57
N ARG A 171 -3.99 -12.83 -5.04
CA ARG A 171 -3.43 -11.54 -5.49
C ARG A 171 -3.70 -11.28 -6.97
N HIS A 172 -3.62 -12.35 -7.75
CA HIS A 172 -3.56 -12.30 -9.19
C HIS A 172 -4.81 -12.86 -9.87
N VAL A 173 -5.73 -13.47 -9.10
CA VAL A 173 -7.01 -13.95 -9.60
C VAL A 173 -8.16 -13.53 -8.69
N LEU A 174 -9.34 -13.30 -9.29
CA LEU A 174 -10.61 -13.24 -8.58
C LEU A 174 -11.35 -14.53 -8.84
N VAL A 175 -12.16 -14.97 -7.89
CA VAL A 175 -12.98 -16.17 -8.01
C VAL A 175 -14.41 -15.84 -7.66
N ASP A 176 -15.28 -15.97 -8.65
CA ASP A 176 -16.72 -15.82 -8.49
C ASP A 176 -17.40 -17.18 -8.66
N ASP A 177 -18.56 -17.35 -8.02
CA ASP A 177 -19.45 -18.49 -8.23
C ASP A 177 -20.66 -18.02 -9.00
N VAL A 178 -20.88 -18.58 -10.17
CA VAL A 178 -22.04 -18.29 -11.00
C VAL A 178 -22.75 -19.60 -11.34
N ASP A 179 -23.84 -19.86 -10.64
CA ASP A 179 -24.67 -21.06 -10.82
C ASP A 179 -23.86 -22.37 -10.77
N GLY A 180 -22.93 -22.47 -9.84
CA GLY A 180 -22.05 -23.64 -9.67
C GLY A 180 -20.84 -23.65 -10.60
N VAL A 181 -20.65 -22.63 -11.43
CA VAL A 181 -19.45 -22.46 -12.23
C VAL A 181 -18.49 -21.52 -11.53
N LYS A 182 -17.26 -21.97 -11.28
CA LYS A 182 -16.20 -21.10 -10.75
C LYS A 182 -15.59 -20.28 -11.86
N VAL A 183 -15.81 -18.96 -11.82
CA VAL A 183 -15.23 -18.01 -12.78
C VAL A 183 -13.92 -17.48 -12.19
N ILE A 184 -12.79 -17.86 -12.78
CA ILE A 184 -11.44 -17.43 -12.39
C ILE A 184 -11.04 -16.27 -13.31
N THR A 185 -11.00 -15.06 -12.76
CA THR A 185 -10.63 -13.86 -13.51
C THR A 185 -9.16 -13.53 -13.28
N LEU A 186 -8.34 -13.61 -14.34
CA LEU A 186 -6.93 -13.18 -14.31
C LEU A 186 -6.86 -11.68 -14.07
N ARG A 187 -6.11 -11.22 -13.06
CA ARG A 187 -6.15 -9.85 -12.57
C ARG A 187 -4.77 -9.19 -12.55
N ARG A 188 -4.22 -9.00 -13.74
CA ARG A 188 -2.97 -8.27 -13.97
C ARG A 188 -3.11 -7.33 -15.17
N PRO A 189 -4.03 -6.33 -15.11
CA PRO A 189 -4.37 -5.50 -16.27
C PRO A 189 -3.19 -4.66 -16.78
N GLU A 190 -2.26 -4.28 -15.92
CA GLU A 190 -1.04 -3.55 -16.26
C GLU A 190 -0.11 -4.35 -17.20
N ALA A 191 -0.16 -5.67 -17.14
CA ALA A 191 0.57 -6.59 -18.00
C ALA A 191 -0.34 -7.36 -18.96
N MET A 192 -1.53 -6.82 -19.28
CA MET A 192 -2.52 -7.45 -20.15
C MET A 192 -2.86 -8.88 -19.71
N ASN A 193 -2.95 -9.12 -18.40
CA ASN A 193 -3.23 -10.40 -17.75
C ASN A 193 -2.24 -11.52 -18.14
N ALA A 194 -0.98 -11.18 -18.45
CA ALA A 194 0.05 -12.17 -18.74
C ALA A 194 0.30 -13.08 -17.53
N LEU A 195 0.38 -14.38 -17.78
CA LEU A 195 0.65 -15.40 -16.77
C LEU A 195 2.10 -15.29 -16.26
N HIS A 196 2.27 -15.59 -14.99
CA HIS A 196 3.54 -15.83 -14.31
C HIS A 196 3.33 -16.92 -13.24
N ASP A 197 4.39 -17.38 -12.60
CA ASP A 197 4.36 -18.53 -11.70
C ASP A 197 3.34 -18.37 -10.56
N GLU A 198 3.35 -17.25 -9.82
CA GLU A 198 2.40 -17.02 -8.72
C GLU A 198 0.92 -17.07 -9.19
N MET A 199 0.59 -16.44 -10.33
CA MET A 199 -0.77 -16.47 -10.87
C MET A 199 -1.17 -17.88 -11.28
N THR A 200 -0.24 -18.64 -11.86
CA THR A 200 -0.45 -20.03 -12.23
C THR A 200 -0.70 -20.89 -11.00
N ASP A 201 0.07 -20.69 -9.94
CA ASP A 201 -0.11 -21.39 -8.67
C ASP A 201 -1.46 -21.07 -8.03
N GLU A 202 -1.89 -19.80 -8.06
CA GLU A 202 -3.21 -19.40 -7.57
C GLU A 202 -4.35 -20.06 -8.36
N ILE A 203 -4.25 -20.09 -9.70
CA ILE A 203 -5.24 -20.77 -10.56
C ILE A 203 -5.32 -22.26 -10.19
N LEU A 204 -4.17 -22.92 -10.10
CA LEU A 204 -4.11 -24.34 -9.76
C LEU A 204 -4.64 -24.60 -8.34
N ALA A 205 -4.35 -23.73 -7.38
CA ALA A 205 -4.87 -23.83 -6.02
C ALA A 205 -6.40 -23.73 -5.99
N VAL A 206 -6.98 -22.82 -6.76
CA VAL A 206 -8.45 -22.69 -6.89
C VAL A 206 -9.04 -23.94 -7.52
N ILE A 207 -8.49 -24.44 -8.62
CA ILE A 207 -8.99 -25.66 -9.28
C ILE A 207 -8.92 -26.85 -8.32
N ARG A 208 -7.76 -27.11 -7.71
CA ARG A 208 -7.56 -28.24 -6.79
C ARG A 208 -8.48 -28.18 -5.57
N ARG A 209 -8.81 -26.98 -5.10
CA ARG A 209 -9.71 -26.78 -3.97
C ARG A 209 -11.15 -27.21 -4.28
N HIS A 210 -11.55 -27.15 -5.54
CA HIS A 210 -12.93 -27.30 -5.97
C HIS A 210 -13.18 -28.44 -6.96
N GLU A 211 -12.12 -29.11 -7.50
CA GLU A 211 -12.27 -30.19 -8.49
C GLU A 211 -13.01 -31.43 -8.00
N GLY A 212 -13.09 -31.62 -6.68
CA GLY A 212 -13.81 -32.73 -6.04
C GLY A 212 -15.15 -32.33 -5.41
N ASP A 213 -15.63 -31.11 -5.64
CA ASP A 213 -16.87 -30.61 -5.09
C ASP A 213 -18.02 -30.86 -6.09
N ASP A 214 -18.96 -31.74 -5.73
CA ASP A 214 -20.12 -32.08 -6.58
C ASP A 214 -21.02 -30.86 -6.88
N ALA A 215 -20.92 -29.77 -6.10
CA ALA A 215 -21.63 -28.53 -6.34
C ALA A 215 -20.98 -27.68 -7.43
N VAL A 216 -19.75 -28.01 -7.87
CA VAL A 216 -19.04 -27.27 -8.90
C VAL A 216 -19.21 -27.94 -10.26
N ALA A 217 -19.99 -27.33 -11.12
CA ALA A 217 -20.25 -27.83 -12.48
C ALA A 217 -19.06 -27.66 -13.44
N GLY A 218 -18.15 -26.71 -13.15
CA GLY A 218 -16.97 -26.48 -13.97
C GLY A 218 -16.24 -25.18 -13.65
N PHE A 219 -15.21 -24.89 -14.47
CA PHE A 219 -14.37 -23.70 -14.33
C PHE A 219 -14.38 -22.91 -15.63
N VAL A 220 -14.45 -21.59 -15.52
CA VAL A 220 -14.25 -20.64 -16.61
C VAL A 220 -13.07 -19.74 -16.25
N ILE A 221 -12.11 -19.56 -17.15
CA ILE A 221 -11.00 -18.62 -16.98
C ILE A 221 -11.24 -17.44 -17.93
N THR A 222 -11.19 -16.21 -17.38
CA THR A 222 -11.35 -14.96 -18.11
C THR A 222 -10.29 -13.94 -17.71
N GLY A 223 -10.20 -12.83 -18.45
CA GLY A 223 -9.27 -11.74 -18.14
C GLY A 223 -9.98 -10.52 -17.56
N TYR A 224 -9.36 -9.86 -16.60
CA TYR A 224 -9.84 -8.62 -16.03
C TYR A 224 -9.77 -7.48 -17.05
N GLY A 225 -10.86 -6.72 -17.18
CA GLY A 225 -10.96 -5.58 -18.07
C GLY A 225 -11.27 -5.98 -19.52
N THR A 226 -11.17 -5.00 -20.44
CA THR A 226 -11.60 -5.14 -21.82
C THR A 226 -10.46 -5.21 -22.85
N ARG A 227 -9.20 -5.09 -22.38
CA ARG A 227 -8.04 -4.97 -23.28
C ARG A 227 -7.49 -6.29 -23.78
N ALA A 228 -7.47 -7.30 -22.93
CA ALA A 228 -6.96 -8.62 -23.26
C ALA A 228 -7.53 -9.67 -22.31
N PHE A 229 -7.80 -10.87 -22.83
CA PHE A 229 -8.00 -12.05 -21.99
C PHE A 229 -6.70 -12.38 -21.24
N CYS A 230 -5.63 -12.68 -22.00
CA CYS A 230 -4.31 -12.99 -21.51
C CYS A 230 -3.28 -12.70 -22.61
N ALA A 231 -2.15 -12.06 -22.28
CA ALA A 231 -1.07 -11.80 -23.23
C ALA A 231 -0.09 -12.98 -23.38
N GLY A 232 -0.41 -14.13 -22.81
CA GLY A 232 0.44 -15.31 -22.82
C GLY A 232 1.36 -15.44 -21.61
N LEU A 233 2.34 -16.32 -21.68
CA LEU A 233 3.31 -16.56 -20.62
C LEU A 233 4.48 -15.56 -20.76
N ARG A 234 4.78 -14.83 -19.72
CA ARG A 234 6.03 -14.05 -19.64
C ARG A 234 7.10 -14.90 -18.99
N ALA A 235 8.12 -15.24 -19.77
CA ALA A 235 9.24 -16.10 -19.37
C ALA A 235 10.39 -15.33 -18.68
N ASP A 236 10.18 -14.15 -18.13
CA ASP A 236 11.27 -13.22 -17.83
C ASP A 236 11.44 -12.80 -16.37
N GLU A 237 10.96 -13.60 -15.42
CA GLU A 237 11.37 -13.44 -14.01
C GLU A 237 11.80 -14.78 -13.36
N ALA A 238 11.93 -15.84 -14.12
CA ALA A 238 12.51 -17.10 -13.63
C ALA A 238 14.04 -17.05 -13.73
N SER A 239 14.69 -17.07 -12.56
CA SER A 239 16.11 -17.33 -12.36
C SER A 239 17.13 -16.21 -12.56
N THR A 240 17.20 -15.31 -11.56
CA THR A 240 18.49 -14.84 -11.08
C THR A 240 18.63 -15.17 -9.60
N SER A 241 18.65 -16.46 -9.30
CA SER A 241 19.21 -17.00 -8.06
C SER A 241 20.28 -18.01 -8.48
N LYS A 242 21.49 -17.52 -8.58
CA LYS A 242 22.72 -18.32 -8.43
C LYS A 242 23.56 -17.69 -7.34
#